data_54754dfbca13a01f72be39a3503206fa
#
_entry.id   54754dfbca13a01f72be39a3503206fa
#
_cell.length_a   1.000
_cell.length_b   1.000
_cell.length_c   1.000
_cell.angle_alpha   90.00
_cell.angle_beta   90.00
_cell.angle_gamma   90.00
#
_symmetry.space_group_name_H-M   'P 1'
#
loop_
_entity.id
_entity.type
_entity.pdbx_description
1 polymer ?
#
loop_
_entity_poly.entity_id
_entity_poly.type
_entity_poly.pdbx_seq_one_letter_code
_entity_poly.pdbx_strand_id
1 'polypeptide(L)'
;MRLRSSFRYWTYAVFSVLLLSGAAWLVADWQKDADEAWQQAAANLLMIHGGAAMLALMALGALIPLHLLRAWRARKNLVSGITVAIVNALLIVTAFGLYYLGSETVRPWMSWIHIGTGFFLALMIPLHIMLGRRARA
;
A
#
# COMPACT_ATOMS: atom_id res chain seq x y z
N MET A 1 -8.33 0.64 -21.90
CA MET A 1 -6.99 1.23 -22.10
C MET A 1 -6.00 0.47 -21.23
N ARG A 2 -4.99 -0.17 -21.79
CA ARG A 2 -4.05 -1.01 -21.03
C ARG A 2 -2.81 -0.20 -20.65
N LEU A 3 -2.42 -0.19 -19.38
CA LEU A 3 -1.09 0.22 -18.95
C LEU A 3 -0.05 -0.68 -19.65
N ARG A 4 1.11 -0.15 -19.93
CA ARG A 4 2.25 -0.92 -20.48
C ARG A 4 2.52 -2.12 -19.55
N SER A 5 2.70 -3.30 -20.10
CA SER A 5 2.81 -4.53 -19.28
C SER A 5 3.94 -4.44 -18.26
N SER A 6 5.11 -3.92 -18.65
CA SER A 6 6.24 -3.71 -17.72
C SER A 6 5.89 -2.81 -16.54
N PHE A 7 5.22 -1.67 -16.77
CA PHE A 7 4.81 -0.77 -15.69
C PHE A 7 3.79 -1.42 -14.74
N ARG A 8 2.87 -2.21 -15.28
CA ARG A 8 1.89 -2.94 -14.50
C ARG A 8 2.55 -3.99 -13.59
N TYR A 9 3.46 -4.80 -14.14
CA TYR A 9 4.18 -5.82 -13.34
C TYR A 9 5.10 -5.19 -12.30
N TRP A 10 5.77 -4.07 -12.64
CA TRP A 10 6.55 -3.31 -11.68
C TRP A 10 5.68 -2.79 -10.52
N THR A 11 4.52 -2.21 -10.82
CA THR A 11 3.57 -1.77 -9.79
C THR A 11 3.14 -2.94 -8.89
N TYR A 12 2.82 -4.10 -9.47
CA TYR A 12 2.45 -5.28 -8.67
C TYR A 12 3.60 -5.75 -7.79
N ALA A 13 4.83 -5.76 -8.29
CA ALA A 13 6.02 -6.13 -7.53
C ALA A 13 6.21 -5.20 -6.32
N VAL A 14 6.12 -3.88 -6.52
CA VAL A 14 6.25 -2.89 -5.44
C VAL A 14 5.19 -3.10 -4.36
N PHE A 15 3.92 -3.26 -4.73
CA PHE A 15 2.84 -3.51 -3.75
C PHE A 15 2.97 -4.87 -3.06
N SER A 16 3.50 -5.88 -3.75
CA SER A 16 3.81 -7.17 -3.12
C SER A 16 4.92 -7.04 -2.08
N VAL A 17 5.99 -6.31 -2.37
CA VAL A 17 7.06 -6.03 -1.40
C VAL A 17 6.52 -5.27 -0.20
N LEU A 18 5.66 -4.26 -0.40
CA LEU A 18 4.99 -3.54 0.69
C LEU A 18 4.20 -4.47 1.59
N LEU A 19 3.35 -5.32 1.01
CA LEU A 19 2.54 -6.26 1.79
C LEU A 19 3.41 -7.25 2.56
N LEU A 20 4.37 -7.89 1.89
CA LEU A 20 5.21 -8.91 2.49
C LEU A 20 6.13 -8.34 3.57
N SER A 21 6.75 -7.19 3.32
CA SER A 21 7.62 -6.55 4.32
C SER A 21 6.84 -6.04 5.52
N GLY A 22 5.64 -5.50 5.32
CA GLY A 22 4.76 -5.07 6.41
C GLY A 22 4.25 -6.24 7.25
N ALA A 23 3.82 -7.34 6.61
CA ALA A 23 3.40 -8.55 7.31
C ALA A 23 4.56 -9.22 8.07
N ALA A 24 5.74 -9.30 7.46
CA ALA A 24 6.93 -9.83 8.11
C ALA A 24 7.37 -8.95 9.28
N TRP A 25 7.26 -7.63 9.14
CA TRP A 25 7.54 -6.70 10.23
C TRP A 25 6.64 -6.95 11.45
N LEU A 26 5.34 -7.22 11.27
CA LEU A 26 4.44 -7.55 12.38
C LEU A 26 4.93 -8.75 13.18
N VAL A 27 5.43 -9.79 12.50
CA VAL A 27 5.98 -10.98 13.15
C VAL A 27 7.26 -10.64 13.91
N ALA A 28 8.17 -9.89 13.27
CA ALA A 28 9.45 -9.50 13.88
C ALA A 28 9.23 -8.55 15.07
N ASP A 29 8.30 -7.59 14.96
CA ASP A 29 7.96 -6.66 16.04
C ASP A 29 7.33 -7.37 17.24
N TRP A 30 6.53 -8.40 16.98
CA TRP A 30 5.97 -9.22 18.07
C TRP A 30 7.03 -10.03 18.81
N GLN A 31 8.09 -10.45 18.13
CA GLN A 31 9.19 -11.25 18.69
C GLN A 31 10.38 -10.42 19.16
N LYS A 32 10.37 -9.10 19.00
CA LYS A 32 11.52 -8.22 19.26
C LYS A 32 12.06 -8.27 20.69
N ASP A 33 11.23 -8.63 21.67
CA ASP A 33 11.64 -8.72 23.08
C ASP A 33 12.32 -10.06 23.39
N ALA A 34 12.33 -11.03 22.46
CA ALA A 34 12.94 -12.34 22.64
C ALA A 34 14.47 -12.31 22.50
N ASP A 35 14.98 -11.61 21.46
CA ASP A 35 16.41 -11.44 21.24
C ASP A 35 16.74 -10.27 20.27
N GLU A 36 18.04 -9.90 20.20
CA GLU A 36 18.53 -8.82 19.36
C GLU A 36 18.34 -9.09 17.85
N ALA A 37 18.34 -10.36 17.44
CA ALA A 37 18.16 -10.70 16.04
C ALA A 37 16.77 -10.31 15.53
N TRP A 38 15.73 -10.46 16.32
CA TRP A 38 14.39 -10.01 16.00
C TRP A 38 14.25 -8.49 15.97
N GLN A 39 14.94 -7.77 16.88
CA GLN A 39 15.01 -6.31 16.85
C GLN A 39 15.65 -5.82 15.53
N GLN A 40 16.78 -6.42 15.15
CA GLN A 40 17.48 -6.09 13.90
C GLN A 40 16.62 -6.44 12.68
N ALA A 41 15.92 -7.58 12.71
CA ALA A 41 15.01 -7.98 11.63
C ALA A 41 13.86 -6.99 11.47
N ALA A 42 13.23 -6.55 12.57
CA ALA A 42 12.16 -5.55 12.55
C ALA A 42 12.66 -4.23 11.95
N ALA A 43 13.85 -3.75 12.34
CA ALA A 43 14.44 -2.53 11.80
C ALA A 43 14.70 -2.64 10.28
N ASN A 44 15.29 -3.75 9.83
CA ASN A 44 15.59 -3.99 8.42
C ASN A 44 14.29 -4.09 7.57
N LEU A 45 13.28 -4.78 8.08
CA LEU A 45 11.98 -4.90 7.39
C LEU A 45 11.28 -3.56 7.27
N LEU A 46 11.37 -2.70 8.29
CA LEU A 46 10.83 -1.34 8.24
C LEU A 46 11.55 -0.48 7.20
N MET A 47 12.88 -0.61 7.05
CA MET A 47 13.63 0.07 5.99
C MET A 47 13.20 -0.40 4.60
N ILE A 48 13.03 -1.71 4.39
CA ILE A 48 12.55 -2.27 3.12
C ILE A 48 11.14 -1.77 2.82
N HIS A 49 10.25 -1.79 3.82
CA HIS A 49 8.87 -1.31 3.69
C HIS A 49 8.83 0.17 3.31
N GLY A 50 9.62 1.01 3.99
CA GLY A 50 9.73 2.45 3.70
C GLY A 50 10.31 2.73 2.31
N GLY A 51 11.36 2.01 1.90
CA GLY A 51 11.90 2.10 0.55
C GLY A 51 10.89 1.71 -0.53
N ALA A 52 10.15 0.60 -0.31
CA ALA A 52 9.09 0.19 -1.21
C ALA A 52 7.93 1.21 -1.24
N ALA A 53 7.63 1.87 -0.11
CA ALA A 53 6.62 2.93 -0.05
C ALA A 53 6.99 4.15 -0.92
N MET A 54 8.27 4.55 -0.96
CA MET A 54 8.73 5.60 -1.86
C MET A 54 8.51 5.23 -3.33
N LEU A 55 8.82 3.98 -3.72
CA LEU A 55 8.57 3.48 -5.07
C LEU A 55 7.06 3.41 -5.38
N ALA A 56 6.24 3.05 -4.39
CA ALA A 56 4.79 3.04 -4.53
C ALA A 56 4.23 4.45 -4.74
N LEU A 57 4.73 5.47 -4.04
CA LEU A 57 4.35 6.87 -4.25
C LEU A 57 4.65 7.33 -5.68
N MET A 58 5.81 6.97 -6.24
CA MET A 58 6.15 7.25 -7.64
C MET A 58 5.18 6.54 -8.59
N ALA A 59 4.86 5.27 -8.34
CA ALA A 59 3.88 4.51 -9.11
C ALA A 59 2.49 5.15 -9.07
N LEU A 60 2.02 5.53 -7.88
CA LEU A 60 0.73 6.17 -7.67
C LEU A 60 0.67 7.53 -8.38
N GLY A 61 1.73 8.34 -8.29
CA GLY A 61 1.84 9.60 -9.03
C GLY A 61 1.70 9.40 -10.53
N ALA A 62 2.35 8.39 -11.10
CA ALA A 62 2.21 8.06 -12.51
C ALA A 62 0.83 7.48 -12.86
N LEU A 63 0.18 6.75 -11.95
CA LEU A 63 -1.15 6.19 -12.15
C LEU A 63 -2.25 7.25 -12.21
N ILE A 64 -2.08 8.42 -11.59
CA ILE A 64 -3.07 9.50 -11.63
C ILE A 64 -3.42 9.88 -13.09
N PRO A 65 -2.49 10.38 -13.92
CA PRO A 65 -2.80 10.74 -15.30
C PRO A 65 -3.01 9.52 -16.21
N LEU A 66 -2.26 8.43 -15.98
CA LEU A 66 -2.27 7.27 -16.87
C LEU A 66 -3.48 6.35 -16.68
N HIS A 67 -4.06 6.32 -15.48
CA HIS A 67 -5.13 5.40 -15.15
C HIS A 67 -6.34 6.08 -14.51
N LEU A 68 -6.16 6.80 -13.40
CA LEU A 68 -7.25 7.35 -12.60
C LEU A 68 -8.09 8.37 -13.40
N LEU A 69 -7.47 9.41 -13.96
CA LEU A 69 -8.19 10.45 -14.71
C LEU A 69 -8.86 9.89 -15.99
N ARG A 70 -8.26 8.88 -16.60
CA ARG A 70 -8.83 8.22 -17.79
C ARG A 70 -10.05 7.36 -17.44
N ALA A 71 -9.97 6.59 -16.33
CA ALA A 71 -11.09 5.79 -15.84
C ALA A 71 -12.25 6.69 -15.40
N TRP A 72 -11.95 7.81 -14.77
CA TRP A 72 -12.93 8.83 -14.38
C TRP A 72 -13.69 9.39 -15.59
N ARG A 73 -12.98 9.83 -16.61
CA ARG A 73 -13.58 10.35 -17.85
C ARG A 73 -14.39 9.28 -18.58
N ALA A 74 -13.94 8.04 -18.57
CA ALA A 74 -14.64 6.91 -19.22
C ALA A 74 -15.80 6.36 -18.39
N ARG A 75 -16.00 6.81 -17.15
CA ARG A 75 -17.00 6.34 -16.18
C ARG A 75 -17.01 4.82 -15.99
N LYS A 76 -15.84 4.17 -16.10
CA LYS A 76 -15.71 2.72 -15.98
C LYS A 76 -15.10 2.33 -14.65
N ASN A 77 -15.75 1.38 -13.96
CA ASN A 77 -15.29 0.79 -12.69
C ASN A 77 -14.92 1.84 -11.61
N LEU A 78 -15.73 2.90 -11.51
CA LEU A 78 -15.46 4.06 -10.67
C LEU A 78 -15.47 3.68 -9.19
N VAL A 79 -16.45 2.90 -8.72
CA VAL A 79 -16.60 2.58 -7.29
C VAL A 79 -15.33 1.92 -6.75
N SER A 80 -14.89 0.82 -7.36
CA SER A 80 -13.68 0.14 -6.89
C SER A 80 -12.41 0.97 -7.10
N GLY A 81 -12.36 1.81 -8.16
CA GLY A 81 -11.25 2.71 -8.41
C GLY A 81 -11.12 3.82 -7.36
N ILE A 82 -12.23 4.45 -6.99
CA ILE A 82 -12.29 5.46 -5.93
C ILE A 82 -11.94 4.83 -4.57
N THR A 83 -12.48 3.64 -4.26
CA THR A 83 -12.15 2.93 -3.03
C THR A 83 -10.63 2.69 -2.92
N VAL A 84 -10.00 2.15 -3.97
CA VAL A 84 -8.54 1.94 -3.99
C VAL A 84 -7.78 3.27 -3.83
N ALA A 85 -8.24 4.36 -4.46
CA ALA A 85 -7.59 5.66 -4.32
C ALA A 85 -7.70 6.22 -2.89
N ILE A 86 -8.87 6.14 -2.27
CA ILE A 86 -9.09 6.58 -0.87
C ILE A 86 -8.24 5.76 0.10
N VAL A 87 -8.20 4.45 -0.07
CA VAL A 87 -7.41 3.54 0.77
C VAL A 87 -5.92 3.86 0.67
N ASN A 88 -5.41 4.12 -0.55
CA ASN A 88 -4.02 4.54 -0.72
C ASN A 88 -3.75 5.92 -0.09
N ALA A 89 -4.67 6.88 -0.22
CA ALA A 89 -4.53 8.18 0.42
C ALA A 89 -4.48 8.04 1.96
N LEU A 90 -5.31 7.19 2.55
CA LEU A 90 -5.31 6.91 3.98
C LEU A 90 -4.00 6.25 4.43
N LEU A 91 -3.47 5.30 3.64
CA LEU A 91 -2.15 4.70 3.91
C LEU A 91 -1.02 5.73 3.88
N ILE A 92 -1.04 6.67 2.93
CA ILE A 92 -0.05 7.75 2.85
C ILE A 92 -0.13 8.64 4.09
N VAL A 93 -1.34 9.07 4.47
CA VAL A 93 -1.56 9.94 5.64
C VAL A 93 -1.13 9.26 6.93
N THR A 94 -1.51 7.99 7.11
CA THR A 94 -1.13 7.23 8.31
C THR A 94 0.37 6.93 8.35
N ALA A 95 1.02 6.63 7.22
CA ALA A 95 2.47 6.47 7.15
C ALA A 95 3.19 7.77 7.54
N PHE A 96 2.74 8.91 7.00
CA PHE A 96 3.27 10.22 7.38
C PHE A 96 3.09 10.48 8.89
N GLY A 97 1.91 10.16 9.43
CA GLY A 97 1.65 10.27 10.87
C GLY A 97 2.61 9.40 11.70
N LEU A 98 2.88 8.17 11.28
CA LEU A 98 3.83 7.28 11.96
C LEU A 98 5.27 7.81 11.97
N TYR A 99 5.68 8.56 10.94
CA TYR A 99 7.01 9.18 10.89
C TYR A 99 7.13 10.44 11.75
N TYR A 100 6.10 11.29 11.75
CA TYR A 100 6.21 12.66 12.28
C TYR A 100 5.45 12.91 13.58
N LEU A 101 4.44 12.09 13.93
CA LEU A 101 3.71 12.26 15.18
C LEU A 101 4.45 11.58 16.35
N GLY A 102 4.97 12.40 17.27
CA GLY A 102 5.63 11.94 18.50
C GLY A 102 4.66 11.60 19.65
N SER A 103 3.34 11.69 19.44
CA SER A 103 2.36 11.44 20.47
C SER A 103 2.23 9.94 20.79
N GLU A 104 2.51 9.57 22.02
CA GLU A 104 2.38 8.18 22.52
C GLU A 104 0.92 7.67 22.47
N THR A 105 -0.05 8.55 22.52
CA THR A 105 -1.49 8.21 22.45
C THR A 105 -1.99 8.05 21.03
N VAL A 106 -1.53 8.89 20.10
CA VAL A 106 -2.02 8.92 18.71
C VAL A 106 -1.31 7.89 17.83
N ARG A 107 -0.02 7.67 18.07
CA ARG A 107 0.82 6.76 17.27
C ARG A 107 0.31 5.31 17.21
N PRO A 108 -0.15 4.66 18.32
CA PRO A 108 -0.74 3.33 18.27
C PRO A 108 -1.98 3.25 17.38
N TRP A 109 -2.87 4.25 17.42
CA TRP A 109 -4.05 4.32 16.56
C TRP A 109 -3.68 4.45 15.09
N MET A 110 -2.69 5.31 14.77
CA MET A 110 -2.16 5.42 13.40
C MET A 110 -1.60 4.09 12.91
N SER A 111 -0.89 3.35 13.77
CA SER A 111 -0.34 2.03 13.44
C SER A 111 -1.46 1.03 13.12
N TRP A 112 -2.46 0.90 13.96
CA TRP A 112 -3.58 -0.02 13.73
C TRP A 112 -4.38 0.33 12.47
N ILE A 113 -4.64 1.62 12.24
CA ILE A 113 -5.32 2.08 11.01
C ILE A 113 -4.46 1.75 9.79
N HIS A 114 -3.15 2.02 9.84
CA HIS A 114 -2.23 1.72 8.73
C HIS A 114 -2.19 0.23 8.41
N ILE A 115 -2.04 -0.62 9.41
CA ILE A 115 -2.00 -2.08 9.27
C ILE A 115 -3.32 -2.60 8.67
N GLY A 116 -4.46 -2.24 9.28
CA GLY A 116 -5.77 -2.67 8.82
C GLY A 116 -6.07 -2.22 7.40
N THR A 117 -5.75 -0.95 7.08
CA THR A 117 -5.92 -0.38 5.74
C THR A 117 -5.00 -1.06 4.72
N GLY A 118 -3.77 -1.43 5.12
CA GLY A 118 -2.82 -2.15 4.27
C GLY A 118 -3.32 -3.54 3.88
N PHE A 119 -3.83 -4.32 4.82
CA PHE A 119 -4.45 -5.63 4.53
C PHE A 119 -5.72 -5.48 3.71
N PHE A 120 -6.54 -4.46 3.98
CA PHE A 120 -7.72 -4.18 3.18
C PHE A 120 -7.35 -3.85 1.73
N LEU A 121 -6.29 -3.07 1.49
CA LEU A 121 -5.79 -2.78 0.14
C LEU A 121 -5.33 -4.05 -0.58
N ALA A 122 -4.69 -4.99 0.14
CA ALA A 122 -4.25 -6.27 -0.43
C ALA A 122 -5.42 -7.10 -0.99
N LEU A 123 -6.59 -7.01 -0.38
CA LEU A 123 -7.83 -7.63 -0.89
C LEU A 123 -8.47 -6.81 -2.01
N MET A 124 -8.42 -5.49 -1.91
CA MET A 124 -9.07 -4.59 -2.87
C MET A 124 -8.38 -4.54 -4.23
N ILE A 125 -7.04 -4.67 -4.29
CA ILE A 125 -6.31 -4.63 -5.58
C ILE A 125 -6.73 -5.79 -6.50
N PRO A 126 -6.71 -7.06 -6.10
CA PRO A 126 -7.20 -8.16 -6.94
C PRO A 126 -8.66 -7.99 -7.37
N LEU A 127 -9.52 -7.57 -6.44
CA LEU A 127 -10.93 -7.32 -6.72
C LEU A 127 -11.11 -6.22 -7.76
N HIS A 128 -10.42 -5.09 -7.62
CA HIS A 128 -10.42 -4.01 -8.60
C HIS A 128 -9.98 -4.47 -9.99
N ILE A 129 -8.94 -5.29 -10.06
CA ILE A 129 -8.45 -5.87 -11.32
C ILE A 129 -9.50 -6.78 -11.95
N MET A 130 -10.15 -7.64 -11.15
CA MET A 130 -11.19 -8.56 -11.62
C MET A 130 -12.40 -7.80 -12.16
N LEU A 131 -12.90 -6.82 -11.41
CA LEU A 131 -14.02 -5.97 -11.83
C LEU A 131 -13.69 -5.17 -13.09
N GLY A 132 -12.47 -4.66 -13.19
CA GLY A 132 -12.00 -3.95 -14.37
C GLY A 132 -11.84 -4.85 -15.60
N ARG A 133 -11.63 -6.16 -15.43
CA ARG A 133 -11.63 -7.14 -16.54
C ARG A 133 -13.06 -7.43 -17.00
N ARG A 134 -13.99 -7.64 -16.07
CA ARG A 134 -15.41 -7.90 -16.37
C ARG A 134 -16.07 -6.72 -17.08
N ALA A 135 -15.77 -5.50 -16.71
CA ALA A 135 -16.31 -4.29 -17.34
C ALA A 135 -15.83 -4.06 -18.79
N ARG A 136 -14.95 -4.94 -19.31
CA ARG A 136 -14.39 -4.89 -20.68
C ARG A 136 -14.82 -6.06 -21.55
N ALA A 137 -15.37 -7.11 -20.94
CA ALA A 137 -16.01 -8.23 -21.65
C ALA A 137 -17.44 -7.89 -22.03
#